data_68543937c3293af7af941e627506b3c6
#
_entry.id   68543937c3293af7af941e627506b3c6
#
_cell.length_a   1.000
_cell.length_b   1.000
_cell.length_c   1.000
_cell.angle_alpha   90.00
_cell.angle_beta   90.00
_cell.angle_gamma   90.00
#
_symmetry.space_group_name_H-M   'P 1'
#
loop_
_entity.id
_entity.type
_entity.pdbx_description
1 polymer ?
#
loop_
_entity_poly.entity_id
_entity_poly.type
_entity_poly.pdbx_seq_one_letter_code
_entity_poly.pdbx_strand_id
1 'polypeptide(L)'
;DCLNSFGDSTLGKYLNEYTRELYSIYKFHMHENIKKQTEHLDFINQWVHQMKTPLSVIKLIIQENGEQQCIKDIKEETEKLEEGLNIALYNARLENFHNDFNVAEFDLKELVLDRVNYNKKLFIKNGVFPKVEMNNIKIKSDKKWISFILDQIIINGVKYSKGKGKLIEIKAGEQQRRSYIYIKDEGIGIPKKDINRVMEPFYTGENGRIFGESTGMGLYITNEVCKKL
;
A
#
# COMPACT_ATOMS: atom_id res chain seq x y z
N ASP A 1 -19.76 27.29 -23.23
CA ASP A 1 -19.20 28.68 -23.37
C ASP A 1 -20.00 29.66 -22.51
N CYS A 2 -19.65 29.76 -21.22
CA CYS A 2 -20.33 30.63 -20.25
C CYS A 2 -19.46 31.80 -19.79
N LEU A 3 -18.44 32.18 -20.56
CA LEU A 3 -17.64 33.37 -20.27
C LEU A 3 -18.16 34.52 -21.10
N ASN A 4 -19.05 35.31 -20.51
CA ASN A 4 -19.46 36.60 -21.11
C ASN A 4 -18.23 37.48 -21.25
N SER A 5 -18.03 38.05 -22.45
CA SER A 5 -16.98 39.03 -22.69
C SER A 5 -17.32 40.37 -22.02
N PHE A 6 -16.39 40.89 -21.20
CA PHE A 6 -16.53 42.20 -20.52
C PHE A 6 -16.20 43.37 -21.43
N GLY A 7 -16.17 43.14 -22.76
CA GLY A 7 -15.88 44.17 -23.77
C GLY A 7 -14.39 44.44 -23.97
N ASP A 8 -14.10 45.37 -24.92
CA ASP A 8 -12.72 45.63 -25.38
C ASP A 8 -12.00 46.76 -24.63
N SER A 9 -12.64 47.38 -23.64
CA SER A 9 -11.97 48.36 -22.78
C SER A 9 -10.79 47.75 -22.04
N THR A 10 -9.83 48.55 -21.60
CA THR A 10 -8.66 48.08 -20.86
C THR A 10 -9.07 47.26 -19.62
N LEU A 11 -10.07 47.74 -18.89
CA LEU A 11 -10.67 47.05 -17.75
C LEU A 11 -11.35 45.74 -18.18
N GLY A 12 -12.09 45.75 -19.28
CA GLY A 12 -12.75 44.57 -19.84
C GLY A 12 -11.77 43.48 -20.23
N LYS A 13 -10.61 43.82 -20.79
CA LYS A 13 -9.54 42.87 -21.13
C LYS A 13 -8.95 42.24 -19.87
N TYR A 14 -8.64 43.02 -18.83
CA TYR A 14 -8.16 42.50 -17.55
C TYR A 14 -9.18 41.56 -16.88
N LEU A 15 -10.46 41.91 -16.89
CA LEU A 15 -11.51 41.07 -16.33
C LEU A 15 -11.69 39.76 -17.12
N ASN A 16 -11.57 39.83 -18.46
CA ASN A 16 -11.62 38.62 -19.30
C ASN A 16 -10.44 37.69 -19.03
N GLU A 17 -9.22 38.22 -18.86
CA GLU A 17 -8.03 37.43 -18.54
C GLU A 17 -8.15 36.81 -17.16
N TYR A 18 -8.51 37.57 -16.15
CA TYR A 18 -8.71 37.10 -14.79
C TYR A 18 -9.80 36.02 -14.67
N THR A 19 -10.94 36.20 -15.34
CA THR A 19 -12.01 35.19 -15.37
C THR A 19 -11.59 33.90 -16.10
N ARG A 20 -10.78 34.00 -17.15
CA ARG A 20 -10.20 32.81 -17.82
C ARG A 20 -9.26 32.07 -16.92
N GLU A 21 -8.42 32.78 -16.18
CA GLU A 21 -7.48 32.18 -15.23
C GLU A 21 -8.24 31.47 -14.09
N LEU A 22 -9.21 32.13 -13.46
CA LEU A 22 -10.07 31.52 -12.44
C LEU A 22 -10.81 30.29 -12.98
N TYR A 23 -11.31 30.33 -14.18
CA TYR A 23 -12.02 29.22 -14.80
C TYR A 23 -11.08 28.04 -15.10
N SER A 24 -9.83 28.32 -15.49
CA SER A 24 -8.82 27.28 -15.70
C SER A 24 -8.47 26.57 -14.40
N ILE A 25 -8.27 27.33 -13.30
CA ILE A 25 -8.02 26.81 -11.95
C ILE A 25 -9.22 25.98 -11.47
N TYR A 26 -10.44 26.50 -11.63
CA TYR A 26 -11.66 25.77 -11.27
C TYR A 26 -11.79 24.45 -12.04
N LYS A 27 -11.58 24.47 -13.36
CA LYS A 27 -11.60 23.26 -14.20
C LYS A 27 -10.54 22.26 -13.77
N PHE A 28 -9.35 22.72 -13.45
CA PHE A 28 -8.26 21.86 -12.96
C PHE A 28 -8.68 21.16 -11.67
N HIS A 29 -9.16 21.90 -10.67
CA HIS A 29 -9.61 21.30 -9.40
C HIS A 29 -10.82 20.38 -9.57
N MET A 30 -11.76 20.74 -10.44
CA MET A 30 -12.90 19.87 -10.73
C MET A 30 -12.46 18.55 -11.37
N HIS A 31 -11.51 18.59 -12.31
CA HIS A 31 -10.95 17.39 -12.94
C HIS A 31 -10.21 16.51 -11.93
N GLU A 32 -9.42 17.11 -11.06
CA GLU A 32 -8.73 16.42 -9.97
C GLU A 32 -9.72 15.72 -9.03
N ASN A 33 -10.80 16.40 -8.66
CA ASN A 33 -11.82 15.82 -7.79
C ASN A 33 -12.57 14.66 -8.46
N ILE A 34 -12.96 14.80 -9.73
CA ILE A 34 -13.60 13.72 -10.50
C ILE A 34 -12.65 12.52 -10.60
N LYS A 35 -11.37 12.75 -10.89
CA LYS A 35 -10.35 11.71 -10.97
C LYS A 35 -10.25 10.95 -9.65
N LYS A 36 -10.13 11.66 -8.52
CA LYS A 36 -10.08 11.05 -7.18
C LYS A 36 -11.34 10.21 -6.86
N GLN A 37 -12.52 10.71 -7.21
CA GLN A 37 -13.76 9.97 -7.02
C GLN A 37 -13.80 8.70 -7.87
N THR A 38 -13.35 8.77 -9.12
CA THR A 38 -13.28 7.61 -10.01
C THR A 38 -12.30 6.57 -9.47
N GLU A 39 -11.09 6.99 -9.07
CA GLU A 39 -10.08 6.12 -8.47
C GLU A 39 -10.60 5.45 -7.18
N HIS A 40 -11.35 6.19 -6.36
CA HIS A 40 -11.98 5.63 -5.15
C HIS A 40 -13.05 4.59 -5.48
N LEU A 41 -13.92 4.85 -6.47
CA LEU A 41 -14.93 3.88 -6.90
C LEU A 41 -14.30 2.63 -7.50
N ASP A 42 -13.25 2.77 -8.30
CA ASP A 42 -12.50 1.65 -8.87
C ASP A 42 -11.84 0.81 -7.77
N PHE A 43 -11.28 1.48 -6.76
CA PHE A 43 -10.76 0.79 -5.57
C PHE A 43 -11.84 -0.04 -4.88
N ILE A 44 -12.99 0.57 -4.54
CA ILE A 44 -14.09 -0.12 -3.86
C ILE A 44 -14.59 -1.32 -4.68
N ASN A 45 -14.78 -1.14 -5.98
CA ASN A 45 -15.25 -2.21 -6.86
C ASN A 45 -14.27 -3.40 -6.90
N GLN A 46 -12.98 -3.13 -7.06
CA GLN A 46 -11.97 -4.19 -7.07
C GLN A 46 -11.80 -4.84 -5.70
N TRP A 47 -11.83 -4.05 -4.63
CA TRP A 47 -11.78 -4.57 -3.27
C TRP A 47 -12.95 -5.49 -2.95
N VAL A 48 -14.19 -5.09 -3.30
CA VAL A 48 -15.39 -5.94 -3.14
C VAL A 48 -15.24 -7.24 -3.92
N HIS A 49 -14.71 -7.20 -5.14
CA HIS A 49 -14.46 -8.39 -5.94
C HIS A 49 -13.45 -9.33 -5.27
N GLN A 50 -12.35 -8.78 -4.74
CA GLN A 50 -11.33 -9.55 -4.01
C GLN A 50 -11.88 -10.19 -2.72
N MET A 51 -12.80 -9.53 -2.02
CA MET A 51 -13.44 -10.09 -0.81
C MET A 51 -14.49 -11.15 -1.11
N LYS A 52 -15.16 -11.08 -2.27
CA LYS A 52 -16.13 -12.11 -2.68
C LYS A 52 -15.46 -13.47 -2.92
N THR A 53 -14.24 -13.49 -3.42
CA THR A 53 -13.53 -14.73 -3.77
C THR A 53 -13.30 -15.63 -2.54
N PRO A 54 -12.57 -15.21 -1.48
CA PRO A 54 -12.37 -16.03 -0.29
C PRO A 54 -13.68 -16.35 0.44
N LEU A 55 -14.65 -15.43 0.44
CA LEU A 55 -15.96 -15.70 1.01
C LEU A 55 -16.70 -16.83 0.27
N SER A 56 -16.58 -16.88 -1.05
CA SER A 56 -17.18 -17.95 -1.86
C SER A 56 -16.50 -19.29 -1.60
N VAL A 57 -15.16 -19.30 -1.46
CA VAL A 57 -14.39 -20.50 -1.12
C VAL A 57 -14.77 -21.00 0.26
N ILE A 58 -14.88 -20.13 1.28
CA ILE A 58 -15.37 -20.53 2.62
C ILE A 58 -16.75 -21.18 2.54
N LYS A 59 -17.69 -20.59 1.76
CA LYS A 59 -19.03 -21.17 1.59
C LYS A 59 -18.99 -22.56 0.96
N LEU A 60 -18.14 -22.76 -0.06
CA LEU A 60 -17.97 -24.08 -0.70
C LEU A 60 -17.39 -25.11 0.28
N ILE A 61 -16.36 -24.73 1.05
CA ILE A 61 -15.74 -25.59 2.06
C ILE A 61 -16.78 -26.04 3.11
N ILE A 62 -17.63 -25.12 3.58
CA ILE A 62 -18.70 -25.44 4.53
C ILE A 62 -19.73 -26.40 3.92
N GLN A 63 -20.02 -26.30 2.62
CA GLN A 63 -20.98 -27.15 1.94
C GLN A 63 -20.47 -28.56 1.67
N GLU A 64 -19.17 -28.75 1.48
CA GLU A 64 -18.61 -30.02 0.98
C GLU A 64 -18.18 -30.98 2.08
N ASN A 65 -18.14 -30.61 3.42
CA ASN A 65 -17.28 -31.35 4.25
C ASN A 65 -17.39 -31.85 5.63
N GLY A 66 -16.55 -32.86 5.87
CA GLY A 66 -16.02 -33.48 7.08
C GLY A 66 -14.82 -32.76 7.75
N GLU A 67 -14.83 -32.73 8.99
CA GLU A 67 -14.46 -31.94 10.15
C GLU A 67 -13.04 -31.37 10.34
N GLN A 68 -11.94 -31.93 9.85
CA GLN A 68 -10.60 -31.41 10.26
C GLN A 68 -9.84 -30.61 9.19
N GLN A 69 -9.90 -31.01 7.94
CA GLN A 69 -9.26 -30.28 6.83
C GLN A 69 -9.99 -28.95 6.57
N CYS A 70 -11.29 -28.95 6.69
CA CYS A 70 -12.17 -27.80 6.56
C CYS A 70 -11.76 -26.59 7.43
N ILE A 71 -11.38 -26.83 8.69
CA ILE A 71 -11.00 -25.73 9.62
C ILE A 71 -9.71 -25.01 9.17
N LYS A 72 -8.75 -25.76 8.62
CA LYS A 72 -7.49 -25.18 8.15
C LYS A 72 -7.72 -24.31 6.90
N ASP A 73 -8.52 -24.80 5.97
CA ASP A 73 -8.79 -24.11 4.72
C ASP A 73 -9.64 -22.86 4.95
N ILE A 74 -10.65 -22.93 5.84
CA ILE A 74 -11.42 -21.75 6.30
C ILE A 74 -10.50 -20.72 6.95
N LYS A 75 -9.55 -21.15 7.77
CA LYS A 75 -8.61 -20.24 8.42
C LYS A 75 -7.74 -19.49 7.40
N GLU A 76 -7.22 -20.18 6.39
CA GLU A 76 -6.42 -19.54 5.34
C GLU A 76 -7.24 -18.49 4.56
N GLU A 77 -8.50 -18.79 4.22
CA GLU A 77 -9.38 -17.84 3.55
C GLU A 77 -9.79 -16.66 4.46
N THR A 78 -9.94 -16.90 5.77
CA THR A 78 -10.21 -15.83 6.74
C THR A 78 -9.00 -14.88 6.87
N GLU A 79 -7.78 -15.41 6.89
CA GLU A 79 -6.55 -14.60 6.90
C GLU A 79 -6.46 -13.69 5.65
N LYS A 80 -6.87 -14.17 4.47
CA LYS A 80 -6.95 -13.35 3.24
C LYS A 80 -8.00 -12.23 3.34
N LEU A 81 -9.16 -12.52 3.96
CA LEU A 81 -10.18 -11.51 4.20
C LEU A 81 -9.68 -10.41 5.17
N GLU A 82 -8.99 -10.79 6.24
CA GLU A 82 -8.40 -9.84 7.19
C GLU A 82 -7.34 -8.95 6.53
N GLU A 83 -6.48 -9.52 5.69
CA GLU A 83 -5.49 -8.75 4.92
C GLU A 83 -6.17 -7.74 4.00
N GLY A 84 -7.20 -8.16 3.25
CA GLY A 84 -7.95 -7.28 2.38
C GLY A 84 -8.67 -6.16 3.12
N LEU A 85 -9.28 -6.45 4.28
CA LEU A 85 -9.91 -5.45 5.14
C LEU A 85 -8.89 -4.42 5.65
N ASN A 86 -7.71 -4.86 6.06
CA ASN A 86 -6.63 -3.97 6.50
C ASN A 86 -6.18 -3.05 5.36
N ILE A 87 -6.00 -3.57 4.15
CA ILE A 87 -5.65 -2.77 2.97
C ILE A 87 -6.71 -1.69 2.72
N ALA A 88 -8.00 -2.04 2.75
CA ALA A 88 -9.09 -1.08 2.55
C ALA A 88 -9.10 0.01 3.63
N LEU A 89 -8.88 -0.39 4.90
CA LEU A 89 -8.81 0.55 6.01
C LEU A 89 -7.64 1.54 5.86
N TYR A 90 -6.46 1.06 5.49
CA TYR A 90 -5.31 1.93 5.26
C TYR A 90 -5.49 2.83 4.04
N ASN A 91 -6.15 2.37 2.98
CA ASN A 91 -6.49 3.22 1.84
C ASN A 91 -7.46 4.35 2.24
N ALA A 92 -8.51 4.05 2.99
CA ALA A 92 -9.45 5.05 3.49
C ALA A 92 -8.77 6.08 4.43
N ARG A 93 -7.83 5.63 5.26
CA ARG A 93 -7.01 6.52 6.10
C ARG A 93 -6.05 7.39 5.29
N LEU A 94 -5.52 6.87 4.18
CA LEU A 94 -4.62 7.61 3.30
C LEU A 94 -5.30 8.83 2.68
N GLU A 95 -6.60 8.76 2.37
CA GLU A 95 -7.40 9.89 1.89
C GLU A 95 -7.47 11.02 2.93
N ASN A 96 -7.53 10.67 4.21
CA ASN A 96 -7.56 11.61 5.33
C ASN A 96 -6.23 11.68 6.09
N PHE A 97 -5.11 11.46 5.39
CA PHE A 97 -3.77 11.34 6.00
C PHE A 97 -3.43 12.46 6.98
N HIS A 98 -3.71 13.71 6.63
CA HIS A 98 -3.38 14.86 7.48
C HIS A 98 -4.12 14.86 8.83
N ASN A 99 -5.35 14.33 8.87
CA ASN A 99 -6.14 14.25 10.10
C ASN A 99 -5.78 13.03 10.96
N ASP A 100 -5.25 11.98 10.33
CA ASP A 100 -4.90 10.71 10.98
C ASP A 100 -3.42 10.64 11.39
N PHE A 101 -2.60 11.61 10.93
CA PHE A 101 -1.15 11.61 11.14
C PHE A 101 -0.79 12.07 12.55
N ASN A 102 -0.18 11.17 13.33
CA ASN A 102 0.22 11.43 14.72
C ASN A 102 1.72 11.23 14.90
N VAL A 103 2.46 12.34 15.05
CA VAL A 103 3.91 12.33 15.21
C VAL A 103 4.29 11.93 16.64
N ALA A 104 5.06 10.86 16.77
CA ALA A 104 5.69 10.44 18.01
C ALA A 104 7.18 10.18 17.81
N GLU A 105 7.96 10.30 18.87
CA GLU A 105 9.35 9.85 18.89
C GLU A 105 9.41 8.40 19.34
N PHE A 106 10.09 7.54 18.59
CA PHE A 106 10.27 6.13 18.92
C PHE A 106 11.59 5.59 18.38
N ASP A 107 12.02 4.45 18.95
CA ASP A 107 13.20 3.71 18.46
C ASP A 107 12.81 2.87 17.24
N LEU A 108 13.51 3.12 16.13
CA LEU A 108 13.26 2.43 14.86
C LEU A 108 13.60 0.94 14.94
N LYS A 109 14.65 0.57 15.68
CA LYS A 109 15.06 -0.83 15.86
C LYS A 109 14.01 -1.61 16.63
N GLU A 110 13.49 -1.06 17.71
CA GLU A 110 12.41 -1.69 18.46
C GLU A 110 11.19 -1.93 17.57
N LEU A 111 10.80 -0.95 16.76
CA LEU A 111 9.69 -1.09 15.83
C LEU A 111 9.95 -2.18 14.79
N VAL A 112 11.15 -2.23 14.19
CA VAL A 112 11.50 -3.29 13.21
C VAL A 112 11.44 -4.66 13.84
N LEU A 113 12.01 -4.83 15.05
CA LEU A 113 11.97 -6.10 15.77
C LEU A 113 10.54 -6.52 16.12
N ASP A 114 9.69 -5.56 16.50
CA ASP A 114 8.27 -5.80 16.76
C ASP A 114 7.54 -6.30 15.49
N ARG A 115 7.79 -5.67 14.32
CA ARG A 115 7.20 -6.10 13.03
C ARG A 115 7.72 -7.46 12.57
N VAL A 116 9.00 -7.74 12.75
CA VAL A 116 9.57 -9.07 12.48
C VAL A 116 8.91 -10.14 13.36
N ASN A 117 8.74 -9.87 14.65
CA ASN A 117 8.06 -10.77 15.58
C ASN A 117 6.58 -10.96 15.23
N TYR A 118 5.87 -9.89 14.87
CA TYR A 118 4.48 -9.94 14.41
C TYR A 118 4.33 -10.89 13.22
N ASN A 119 5.25 -10.82 12.27
CA ASN A 119 5.26 -11.65 11.06
C ASN A 119 5.97 -13.02 11.25
N LYS A 120 6.34 -13.42 12.49
CA LYS A 120 7.11 -14.65 12.78
C LYS A 120 6.50 -15.91 12.16
N LYS A 121 5.19 -16.07 12.23
CA LYS A 121 4.50 -17.25 11.66
C LYS A 121 4.69 -17.31 10.14
N LEU A 122 4.66 -16.16 9.45
CA LEU A 122 4.87 -16.07 8.01
C LEU A 122 6.29 -16.48 7.63
N PHE A 123 7.30 -16.01 8.36
CA PHE A 123 8.68 -16.40 8.19
C PHE A 123 8.87 -17.92 8.33
N ILE A 124 8.34 -18.51 9.40
CA ILE A 124 8.44 -19.97 9.67
C ILE A 124 7.73 -20.78 8.58
N LYS A 125 6.49 -20.40 8.22
CA LYS A 125 5.69 -21.10 7.19
C LYS A 125 6.42 -21.17 5.84
N ASN A 126 7.19 -20.12 5.48
CA ASN A 126 7.88 -20.03 4.21
C ASN A 126 9.38 -20.42 4.25
N GLY A 127 9.92 -20.77 5.43
CA GLY A 127 11.33 -21.16 5.59
C GLY A 127 12.31 -20.01 5.32
N VAL A 128 11.89 -18.76 5.60
CA VAL A 128 12.68 -17.55 5.41
C VAL A 128 13.14 -17.01 6.77
N PHE A 129 14.35 -16.47 6.84
CA PHE A 129 14.95 -15.99 8.07
C PHE A 129 15.20 -14.47 8.02
N PRO A 130 14.72 -13.69 9.00
CA PRO A 130 15.05 -12.29 9.09
C PRO A 130 16.43 -12.08 9.71
N LYS A 131 17.23 -11.19 9.13
CA LYS A 131 18.51 -10.73 9.68
C LYS A 131 18.44 -9.23 9.87
N VAL A 132 18.38 -8.77 11.12
CA VAL A 132 18.30 -7.36 11.48
C VAL A 132 19.66 -6.87 11.93
N GLU A 133 20.27 -5.99 11.14
CA GLU A 133 21.59 -5.37 11.41
C GLU A 133 21.44 -3.85 11.44
N MET A 134 21.13 -3.30 12.61
CA MET A 134 20.97 -1.86 12.79
C MET A 134 21.27 -1.41 14.22
N ASN A 135 21.71 -0.18 14.35
CA ASN A 135 21.85 0.50 15.63
C ASN A 135 20.49 1.06 16.10
N ASN A 136 20.43 1.47 17.36
CA ASN A 136 19.28 2.21 17.86
C ASN A 136 19.25 3.60 17.22
N ILE A 137 18.16 3.91 16.52
CA ILE A 137 17.95 5.19 15.84
C ILE A 137 16.60 5.72 16.28
N LYS A 138 16.59 6.88 16.93
CA LYS A 138 15.33 7.56 17.29
C LYS A 138 14.85 8.39 16.12
N ILE A 139 13.59 8.17 15.71
CA ILE A 139 12.93 8.92 14.65
C ILE A 139 11.66 9.58 15.16
N LYS A 140 11.29 10.70 14.53
CA LYS A 140 10.00 11.37 14.74
C LYS A 140 9.13 11.15 13.51
N SER A 141 8.10 10.33 13.65
CA SER A 141 7.16 10.01 12.58
C SER A 141 5.88 9.40 13.16
N ASP A 142 4.97 8.98 12.32
CA ASP A 142 3.81 8.20 12.75
C ASP A 142 4.16 6.70 12.78
N LYS A 143 4.20 6.14 14.00
CA LYS A 143 4.55 4.74 14.23
C LYS A 143 3.62 3.77 13.50
N LYS A 144 2.34 4.10 13.36
CA LYS A 144 1.32 3.28 12.69
C LYS A 144 1.63 3.16 11.18
N TRP A 145 1.94 4.29 10.53
CA TRP A 145 2.26 4.29 9.10
C TRP A 145 3.59 3.62 8.79
N ILE A 146 4.63 3.85 9.62
CA ILE A 146 5.90 3.12 9.45
C ILE A 146 5.70 1.61 9.67
N SER A 147 4.89 1.20 10.66
CA SER A 147 4.56 -0.22 10.87
C SER A 147 3.90 -0.83 9.64
N PHE A 148 2.93 -0.15 9.04
CA PHE A 148 2.27 -0.61 7.82
C PHE A 148 3.26 -0.78 6.66
N ILE A 149 4.14 0.21 6.42
CA ILE A 149 5.19 0.13 5.38
C ILE A 149 6.06 -1.10 5.61
N LEU A 150 6.55 -1.29 6.84
CA LEU A 150 7.41 -2.43 7.19
C LEU A 150 6.69 -3.76 6.95
N ASP A 151 5.45 -3.89 7.39
CA ASP A 151 4.66 -5.11 7.20
C ASP A 151 4.46 -5.42 5.71
N GLN A 152 4.10 -4.43 4.89
CA GLN A 152 3.91 -4.64 3.45
C GLN A 152 5.19 -5.08 2.73
N ILE A 153 6.33 -4.48 3.07
CA ILE A 153 7.62 -4.85 2.45
C ILE A 153 8.08 -6.22 2.94
N ILE A 154 7.96 -6.51 4.24
CA ILE A 154 8.31 -7.81 4.83
C ILE A 154 7.46 -8.93 4.24
N ILE A 155 6.13 -8.75 4.19
CA ILE A 155 5.20 -9.74 3.63
C ILE A 155 5.56 -10.03 2.17
N ASN A 156 5.79 -9.01 1.36
CA ASN A 156 6.22 -9.18 -0.02
C ASN A 156 7.57 -9.91 -0.11
N GLY A 157 8.56 -9.49 0.66
CA GLY A 157 9.88 -10.13 0.70
C GLY A 157 9.78 -11.63 1.03
N VAL A 158 9.01 -12.00 2.05
CA VAL A 158 8.80 -13.41 2.42
C VAL A 158 8.06 -14.17 1.33
N LYS A 159 6.98 -13.59 0.79
CA LYS A 159 6.15 -14.21 -0.24
C LYS A 159 6.95 -14.57 -1.49
N TYR A 160 7.74 -13.62 -2.00
CA TYR A 160 8.49 -13.79 -3.24
C TYR A 160 9.86 -14.47 -3.04
N SER A 161 10.26 -14.75 -1.80
CA SER A 161 11.43 -15.57 -1.46
C SER A 161 11.12 -17.07 -1.38
N LYS A 162 9.84 -17.47 -1.35
CA LYS A 162 9.42 -18.87 -1.23
C LYS A 162 10.05 -19.75 -2.30
N GLY A 163 10.81 -20.76 -1.86
CA GLY A 163 11.47 -21.72 -2.75
C GLY A 163 12.72 -21.21 -3.48
N LYS A 164 13.15 -19.98 -3.26
CA LYS A 164 14.34 -19.37 -3.90
C LYS A 164 15.36 -18.87 -2.88
N GLY A 165 14.99 -17.89 -2.07
CA GLY A 165 15.86 -17.29 -1.07
C GLY A 165 15.47 -17.69 0.34
N LYS A 166 16.41 -17.56 1.28
CA LYS A 166 16.17 -17.90 2.69
C LYS A 166 16.34 -16.72 3.63
N LEU A 167 16.82 -15.57 3.13
CA LEU A 167 17.21 -14.46 3.96
C LEU A 167 16.45 -13.18 3.59
N ILE A 168 15.97 -12.46 4.60
CA ILE A 168 15.55 -11.08 4.48
C ILE A 168 16.45 -10.26 5.39
N GLU A 169 17.30 -9.44 4.77
CA GLU A 169 18.22 -8.55 5.46
C GLU A 169 17.57 -7.18 5.67
N ILE A 170 17.55 -6.71 6.92
CA ILE A 170 17.00 -5.41 7.30
C ILE A 170 18.11 -4.59 7.94
N LYS A 171 18.41 -3.46 7.33
CA LYS A 171 19.41 -2.49 7.80
C LYS A 171 18.78 -1.11 7.91
N ALA A 172 19.30 -0.30 8.83
CA ALA A 172 18.96 1.11 8.90
C ALA A 172 20.20 1.94 9.22
N GLY A 173 20.16 3.20 8.85
CA GLY A 173 21.21 4.13 9.10
C GLY A 173 20.74 5.57 8.97
N GLU A 174 21.65 6.50 9.20
CA GLU A 174 21.43 7.93 9.05
C GLU A 174 22.42 8.49 8.04
N GLN A 175 21.92 9.29 7.11
CA GLN A 175 22.71 9.99 6.12
C GLN A 175 22.14 11.38 5.89
N GLN A 176 22.98 12.44 5.97
CA GLN A 176 22.58 13.83 5.72
C GLN A 176 21.31 14.26 6.50
N ARG A 177 21.22 13.90 7.79
CA ARG A 177 20.06 14.16 8.68
C ARG A 177 18.76 13.46 8.28
N ARG A 178 18.85 12.43 7.44
CA ARG A 178 17.73 11.56 7.10
C ARG A 178 18.01 10.15 7.59
N SER A 179 17.02 9.53 8.20
CA SER A 179 17.08 8.10 8.52
C SER A 179 16.57 7.29 7.33
N TYR A 180 17.19 6.16 7.05
CA TYR A 180 16.76 5.24 6.02
C TYR A 180 16.65 3.83 6.56
N ILE A 181 15.75 3.04 5.98
CA ILE A 181 15.63 1.59 6.18
C ILE A 181 15.88 0.92 4.83
N TYR A 182 16.71 -0.09 4.85
CA TYR A 182 17.02 -0.92 3.70
C TYR A 182 16.54 -2.35 4.00
N ILE A 183 15.66 -2.89 3.15
CA ILE A 183 15.16 -4.26 3.26
C ILE A 183 15.50 -4.97 1.95
N LYS A 184 16.24 -6.06 2.06
CA LYS A 184 16.66 -6.87 0.91
C LYS A 184 16.17 -8.29 1.09
N ASP A 185 15.47 -8.81 0.09
CA ASP A 185 15.14 -10.22 -0.06
C ASP A 185 16.08 -10.91 -1.06
N GLU A 186 16.15 -12.24 -0.98
CA GLU A 186 16.84 -13.09 -1.93
C GLU A 186 15.84 -13.83 -2.84
N GLY A 187 14.69 -13.22 -3.09
CA GLY A 187 13.59 -13.80 -3.83
C GLY A 187 13.81 -13.87 -5.34
N ILE A 188 12.70 -14.07 -6.05
CA ILE A 188 12.70 -14.19 -7.52
C ILE A 188 12.95 -12.86 -8.22
N GLY A 189 12.99 -11.76 -7.49
CA GLY A 189 13.13 -10.40 -8.04
C GLY A 189 11.89 -9.93 -8.80
N ILE A 190 11.98 -8.69 -9.33
CA ILE A 190 10.91 -8.09 -10.13
C ILE A 190 11.36 -8.05 -11.59
N PRO A 191 10.57 -8.58 -12.54
CA PRO A 191 10.87 -8.48 -13.97
C PRO A 191 11.07 -7.02 -14.41
N LYS A 192 12.06 -6.75 -15.27
CA LYS A 192 12.38 -5.38 -15.72
C LYS A 192 11.17 -4.63 -16.27
N LYS A 193 10.27 -5.32 -16.96
CA LYS A 193 9.02 -4.74 -17.51
C LYS A 193 8.02 -4.28 -16.43
N ASP A 194 8.10 -4.88 -15.24
CA ASP A 194 7.15 -4.61 -14.14
C ASP A 194 7.68 -3.54 -13.16
N ILE A 195 9.01 -3.29 -13.12
CA ILE A 195 9.65 -2.40 -12.12
C ILE A 195 8.99 -1.02 -12.05
N ASN A 196 8.69 -0.40 -13.17
CA ASN A 196 8.10 0.93 -13.22
C ASN A 196 6.62 0.96 -12.84
N ARG A 197 5.98 -0.21 -12.76
CA ARG A 197 4.55 -0.37 -12.56
C ARG A 197 4.17 -0.98 -11.22
N VAL A 198 5.11 -1.56 -10.47
CA VAL A 198 4.82 -2.24 -9.20
C VAL A 198 4.23 -1.32 -8.11
N MET A 199 4.36 0.01 -8.30
CA MET A 199 3.75 1.02 -7.43
C MET A 199 2.42 1.56 -7.97
N GLU A 200 1.90 1.05 -9.10
CA GLU A 200 0.57 1.38 -9.61
C GLU A 200 -0.51 0.65 -8.79
N PRO A 201 -1.67 1.26 -8.56
CA PRO A 201 -2.76 0.61 -7.84
C PRO A 201 -3.23 -0.65 -8.59
N PHE A 202 -3.51 -1.73 -7.85
CA PHE A 202 -3.98 -3.02 -8.36
C PHE A 202 -3.05 -3.74 -9.34
N TYR A 203 -1.83 -3.26 -9.50
CA TYR A 203 -0.87 -3.92 -10.36
C TYR A 203 -0.22 -5.12 -9.65
N THR A 204 -0.42 -6.31 -10.18
CA THR A 204 0.12 -7.55 -9.59
C THR A 204 1.33 -8.10 -10.33
N GLY A 205 1.62 -7.62 -11.53
CA GLY A 205 2.72 -8.09 -12.38
C GLY A 205 2.63 -9.58 -12.73
N GLU A 206 3.69 -10.10 -13.33
CA GLU A 206 3.78 -11.52 -13.69
C GLU A 206 3.89 -12.41 -12.45
N ASN A 207 4.75 -12.01 -11.50
CA ASN A 207 4.95 -12.75 -10.25
C ASN A 207 3.66 -12.84 -9.43
N GLY A 208 2.91 -11.75 -9.31
CA GLY A 208 1.66 -11.74 -8.56
C GLY A 208 0.59 -12.66 -9.13
N ARG A 209 0.56 -12.83 -10.46
CA ARG A 209 -0.36 -13.78 -11.13
C ARG A 209 0.04 -15.24 -10.90
N ILE A 210 1.35 -15.53 -10.87
CA ILE A 210 1.86 -16.89 -10.60
C ILE A 210 1.57 -17.32 -9.16
N PHE A 211 1.78 -16.43 -8.19
CA PHE A 211 1.55 -16.72 -6.76
C PHE A 211 0.09 -16.56 -6.32
N GLY A 212 -0.77 -15.96 -7.14
CA GLY A 212 -2.24 -15.97 -6.99
C GLY A 212 -2.83 -15.18 -5.81
N GLU A 213 -2.02 -14.54 -4.96
CA GLU A 213 -2.46 -13.98 -3.68
C GLU A 213 -2.13 -12.50 -3.50
N SER A 214 -2.04 -11.71 -4.58
CA SER A 214 -1.65 -10.31 -4.48
C SER A 214 -2.81 -9.38 -4.79
N THR A 215 -3.10 -8.42 -3.91
CA THR A 215 -4.10 -7.37 -4.13
C THR A 215 -3.60 -6.28 -5.08
N GLY A 216 -2.28 -6.14 -5.24
CA GLY A 216 -1.64 -5.05 -5.99
C GLY A 216 -1.74 -3.68 -5.30
N MET A 217 -2.23 -3.63 -4.05
CA MET A 217 -2.43 -2.37 -3.32
C MET A 217 -1.35 -2.08 -2.27
N GLY A 218 -0.70 -3.10 -1.72
CA GLY A 218 0.26 -2.92 -0.61
C GLY A 218 1.41 -1.99 -0.97
N LEU A 219 2.08 -2.21 -2.10
CA LEU A 219 3.18 -1.34 -2.55
C LEU A 219 2.70 0.04 -3.00
N TYR A 220 1.52 0.13 -3.61
CA TYR A 220 0.90 1.42 -3.96
C TYR A 220 0.69 2.28 -2.70
N ILE A 221 -0.01 1.77 -1.69
CA ILE A 221 -0.25 2.51 -0.44
C ILE A 221 1.08 2.84 0.25
N THR A 222 2.04 1.90 0.29
CA THR A 222 3.38 2.14 0.82
C THR A 222 4.05 3.34 0.13
N ASN A 223 4.03 3.40 -1.20
CA ASN A 223 4.59 4.51 -1.97
C ASN A 223 3.90 5.84 -1.68
N GLU A 224 2.56 5.85 -1.64
CA GLU A 224 1.80 7.07 -1.34
C GLU A 224 2.05 7.58 0.09
N VAL A 225 2.17 6.68 1.06
CA VAL A 225 2.55 7.05 2.44
C VAL A 225 3.97 7.60 2.48
N CYS A 226 4.95 6.96 1.84
CA CYS A 226 6.33 7.45 1.78
C CYS A 226 6.47 8.84 1.16
N LYS A 227 5.61 9.21 0.20
CA LYS A 227 5.57 10.57 -0.37
C LYS A 227 5.04 11.62 0.61
N LYS A 228 4.23 11.19 1.59
CA LYS A 228 3.58 12.07 2.58
C LYS A 228 4.37 12.19 3.89
N LEU A 229 5.28 11.24 4.19
CA LEU A 229 6.22 11.25 5.32
C LEU A 229 7.44 12.11 5.05
#